data_f12a3c6c87ef0b0616919ad6e4580477
#
_entry.id   f12a3c6c87ef0b0616919ad6e4580477
#
_cell.length_a   1.000
_cell.length_b   1.000
_cell.length_c   1.000
_cell.angle_alpha   90.00
_cell.angle_beta   90.00
_cell.angle_gamma   90.00
#
_symmetry.space_group_name_H-M   'P 1'
#
loop_
_entity.id
_entity.type
_entity.pdbx_description
1 polymer ?
#
loop_
_entity_poly.entity_id
_entity_poly.type
_entity_poly.pdbx_seq_one_letter_code
_entity_poly.pdbx_strand_id
1 'polypeptide(L)'
;MKKTFLALAVAALVAMPGAAAAQGWGVAGRAGTLGIGAEGALALGSSLVVRGGIGLMPLEIDATSFWDVGEGVEATLTLPETWYNVGVDLYLGSGFRIGGGMLYKPDDPTIVGTLAGTASIDIGGTTYTASDVAEVTGTLASKTTAPYALIGFGKHTSSGIGLFLDLGVAMLGEPDVQLTATGNQTVIGSTEFQSRLASEATQLEDDAGSYLQYWPILNIGIRIGVGN
;
A
#
# COMPACT_ATOMS: atom_id res chain seq x y z
N MET A 1 -4.45 -14.70 -16.61
CA MET A 1 -4.58 -13.33 -17.15
C MET A 1 -3.68 -12.31 -16.45
N LYS A 2 -3.29 -12.47 -15.16
CA LYS A 2 -2.45 -11.50 -14.42
C LYS A 2 -1.00 -11.36 -14.94
N LYS A 3 -0.41 -12.41 -15.51
CA LYS A 3 0.99 -12.40 -16.02
C LYS A 3 1.15 -11.67 -17.37
N THR A 4 0.08 -11.52 -18.14
CA THR A 4 0.10 -10.85 -19.45
C THR A 4 0.09 -9.32 -19.35
N PHE A 5 -0.53 -8.77 -18.30
CA PHE A 5 -0.56 -7.31 -18.06
C PHE A 5 0.81 -6.76 -17.65
N LEU A 6 1.59 -7.51 -16.88
CA LEU A 6 2.93 -7.10 -16.45
C LEU A 6 3.90 -7.00 -17.63
N ALA A 7 3.84 -7.99 -18.55
CA ALA A 7 4.65 -7.99 -19.77
C ALA A 7 4.27 -6.84 -20.72
N LEU A 8 2.98 -6.47 -20.79
CA LEU A 8 2.52 -5.35 -21.60
C LEU A 8 2.94 -3.98 -21.04
N ALA A 9 2.95 -3.78 -19.73
CA ALA A 9 3.37 -2.53 -19.11
C ALA A 9 4.87 -2.27 -19.30
N VAL A 10 5.71 -3.30 -19.17
CA VAL A 10 7.15 -3.22 -19.44
C VAL A 10 7.41 -3.05 -20.95
N ALA A 11 6.67 -3.75 -21.80
CA ALA A 11 6.81 -3.63 -23.26
C ALA A 11 6.32 -2.27 -23.79
N ALA A 12 5.31 -1.66 -23.19
CA ALA A 12 4.82 -0.32 -23.57
C ALA A 12 5.83 0.79 -23.26
N LEU A 13 6.62 0.66 -22.19
CA LEU A 13 7.74 1.57 -21.90
C LEU A 13 8.89 1.49 -22.93
N VAL A 14 9.09 0.31 -23.52
CA VAL A 14 10.15 0.06 -24.52
C VAL A 14 9.71 0.40 -25.96
N ALA A 15 8.41 0.36 -26.24
CA ALA A 15 7.86 0.52 -27.58
C ALA A 15 7.38 1.92 -27.96
N MET A 16 7.63 2.94 -27.14
CA MET A 16 7.25 4.33 -27.50
C MET A 16 8.13 4.85 -28.65
N PRO A 17 7.55 5.24 -29.82
CA PRO A 17 8.30 5.81 -30.93
C PRO A 17 9.00 7.15 -30.65
N GLY A 18 8.77 7.70 -29.46
CA GLY A 18 9.39 8.93 -28.95
C GLY A 18 10.73 8.75 -28.24
N ALA A 19 11.23 7.51 -28.09
CA ALA A 19 12.50 7.24 -27.42
C ALA A 19 13.71 7.93 -28.10
N ALA A 20 13.58 8.30 -29.36
CA ALA A 20 14.62 9.08 -30.07
C ALA A 20 14.72 10.55 -29.63
N ALA A 21 13.71 11.08 -28.92
CA ALA A 21 13.72 12.42 -28.34
C ALA A 21 14.01 12.41 -26.82
N ALA A 22 14.12 11.22 -26.21
CA ALA A 22 14.42 11.08 -24.81
C ALA A 22 15.90 11.39 -24.54
N GLN A 23 16.15 12.35 -23.66
CA GLN A 23 17.52 12.76 -23.28
C GLN A 23 18.16 11.81 -22.27
N GLY A 24 17.52 10.68 -21.96
CA GLY A 24 18.03 9.66 -21.06
C GLY A 24 16.94 8.73 -20.52
N TRP A 25 17.37 7.58 -20.06
CA TRP A 25 16.53 6.62 -19.37
C TRP A 25 17.25 6.04 -18.16
N GLY A 26 16.53 5.43 -17.26
CA GLY A 26 17.12 4.76 -16.09
C GLY A 26 16.25 3.63 -15.57
N VAL A 27 16.89 2.72 -14.88
CA VAL A 27 16.24 1.68 -14.09
C VAL A 27 16.73 1.78 -12.66
N ALA A 28 15.87 1.42 -11.73
CA ALA A 28 16.20 1.52 -10.31
C ALA A 28 15.65 0.31 -9.53
N GLY A 29 16.39 -0.07 -8.49
CA GLY A 29 15.87 -0.86 -7.39
C GLY A 29 15.51 0.07 -6.26
N ARG A 30 14.37 -0.18 -5.60
CA ARG A 30 13.88 0.63 -4.46
C ARG A 30 13.43 -0.22 -3.30
N ALA A 31 13.45 0.38 -2.11
CA ALA A 31 12.84 -0.18 -0.90
C ALA A 31 12.18 0.94 -0.10
N GLY A 32 11.04 0.64 0.54
CA GLY A 32 10.32 1.61 1.35
C GLY A 32 8.87 1.21 1.60
N THR A 33 8.02 2.19 1.84
CA THR A 33 6.59 1.98 2.16
C THR A 33 5.76 1.46 0.99
N LEU A 34 6.30 1.48 -0.23
CA LEU A 34 5.70 0.83 -1.40
C LEU A 34 6.37 -0.52 -1.70
N GLY A 35 7.04 -1.12 -0.70
CA GLY A 35 7.71 -2.40 -0.80
C GLY A 35 9.10 -2.36 -1.43
N ILE A 36 9.68 -3.55 -1.61
CA ILE A 36 10.93 -3.75 -2.35
C ILE A 36 10.58 -3.97 -3.82
N GLY A 37 11.23 -3.26 -4.73
CA GLY A 37 10.82 -3.35 -6.12
C GLY A 37 11.75 -2.68 -7.11
N ALA A 38 11.23 -2.53 -8.33
CA ALA A 38 11.95 -1.94 -9.44
C ALA A 38 11.15 -0.80 -10.08
N GLU A 39 11.86 0.14 -10.65
CA GLU A 39 11.30 1.31 -11.33
C GLU A 39 12.05 1.60 -12.62
N GLY A 40 11.32 2.00 -13.66
CA GLY A 40 11.87 2.53 -14.90
C GLY A 40 11.54 4.02 -15.04
N ALA A 41 12.45 4.78 -15.59
CA ALA A 41 12.29 6.23 -15.81
C ALA A 41 12.76 6.63 -17.22
N LEU A 42 12.03 7.57 -17.83
CA LEU A 42 12.31 8.09 -19.18
C LEU A 42 12.25 9.62 -19.15
N ALA A 43 13.33 10.28 -19.52
CA ALA A 43 13.37 11.73 -19.65
C ALA A 43 12.65 12.17 -20.93
N LEU A 44 11.66 13.05 -20.79
CA LEU A 44 10.96 13.70 -21.89
C LEU A 44 11.54 15.09 -22.22
N GLY A 45 12.69 15.40 -21.66
CA GLY A 45 13.38 16.69 -21.82
C GLY A 45 14.38 16.89 -20.68
N SER A 46 14.83 18.11 -20.49
CA SER A 46 15.84 18.44 -19.48
C SER A 46 15.30 18.36 -18.03
N SER A 47 14.00 18.54 -17.84
CA SER A 47 13.39 18.68 -16.51
C SER A 47 12.21 17.73 -16.27
N LEU A 48 11.66 17.11 -17.30
CA LEU A 48 10.47 16.26 -17.19
C LEU A 48 10.86 14.79 -17.35
N VAL A 49 10.43 13.95 -16.41
CA VAL A 49 10.67 12.50 -16.42
C VAL A 49 9.37 11.78 -16.16
N VAL A 50 9.03 10.81 -16.99
CA VAL A 50 7.97 9.82 -16.71
C VAL A 50 8.61 8.61 -16.04
N ARG A 51 7.97 8.08 -15.02
CA ARG A 51 8.42 6.88 -14.33
C ARG A 51 7.28 5.93 -14.01
N GLY A 52 7.62 4.68 -13.85
CA GLY A 52 6.69 3.65 -13.42
C GLY A 52 7.41 2.48 -12.79
N GLY A 53 6.78 1.87 -11.83
CA GLY A 53 7.40 0.81 -11.06
C GLY A 53 6.42 -0.16 -10.41
N ILE A 54 7.01 -1.20 -9.85
CA ILE A 54 6.33 -2.21 -9.04
C ILE A 54 7.09 -2.36 -7.73
N GLY A 55 6.37 -2.52 -6.63
CA GLY A 55 6.90 -2.89 -5.33
C GLY A 55 6.15 -4.09 -4.76
N LEU A 56 6.88 -4.95 -4.08
CA LEU A 56 6.35 -6.12 -3.37
C LEU A 56 6.59 -5.94 -1.88
N MET A 57 5.56 -6.09 -1.09
CA MET A 57 5.60 -5.93 0.36
C MET A 57 4.87 -7.10 1.05
N PRO A 58 5.40 -8.33 0.96
CA PRO A 58 4.84 -9.47 1.66
C PRO A 58 5.17 -9.36 3.16
N LEU A 59 4.54 -8.41 3.86
CA LEU A 59 4.76 -8.17 5.28
C LEU A 59 3.51 -8.56 6.07
N GLU A 60 3.70 -9.50 6.97
CA GLU A 60 2.81 -9.81 8.07
C GLU A 60 3.44 -9.24 9.34
N ILE A 61 2.67 -8.47 10.08
CA ILE A 61 3.11 -7.79 11.29
C ILE A 61 2.30 -8.35 12.45
N ASP A 62 2.98 -8.84 13.49
CA ASP A 62 2.33 -9.15 14.75
C ASP A 62 1.79 -7.85 15.36
N ALA A 63 0.47 -7.71 15.33
CA ALA A 63 -0.24 -6.53 15.78
C ALA A 63 -0.56 -6.57 17.28
N THR A 64 -0.38 -7.71 17.95
CA THR A 64 -0.67 -7.91 19.37
C THR A 64 0.12 -6.95 20.26
N SER A 65 1.32 -6.58 19.83
CA SER A 65 2.19 -5.66 20.58
C SER A 65 1.86 -4.17 20.40
N PHE A 66 1.05 -3.82 19.40
CA PHE A 66 0.74 -2.42 19.05
C PHE A 66 -0.68 -2.01 19.39
N TRP A 67 -1.60 -2.97 19.45
CA TRP A 67 -3.00 -2.75 19.81
C TRP A 67 -3.39 -3.61 20.99
N ASP A 68 -4.14 -3.02 21.91
CA ASP A 68 -4.78 -3.77 23.00
C ASP A 68 -5.98 -4.55 22.45
N VAL A 69 -5.69 -5.71 21.89
CA VAL A 69 -6.70 -6.59 21.28
C VAL A 69 -7.38 -7.54 22.27
N GLY A 70 -7.03 -7.43 23.55
CA GLY A 70 -7.53 -8.32 24.60
C GLY A 70 -6.53 -9.41 24.98
N GLU A 71 -6.68 -9.93 26.21
CA GLU A 71 -5.77 -10.94 26.77
C GLU A 71 -5.95 -12.28 26.07
N GLY A 72 -4.86 -12.83 25.52
CA GLY A 72 -4.88 -14.13 24.83
C GLY A 72 -5.36 -14.09 23.37
N VAL A 73 -5.53 -12.92 22.79
CA VAL A 73 -5.82 -12.74 21.35
C VAL A 73 -4.51 -12.57 20.59
N GLU A 74 -4.29 -13.36 19.56
CA GLU A 74 -3.20 -13.17 18.60
C GLU A 74 -3.71 -12.37 17.40
N ALA A 75 -3.09 -11.23 17.10
CA ALA A 75 -3.48 -10.37 16.00
C ALA A 75 -2.36 -10.24 14.96
N THR A 76 -2.69 -10.51 13.69
CA THR A 76 -1.78 -10.37 12.55
C THR A 76 -2.31 -9.34 11.57
N LEU A 77 -1.50 -8.33 11.24
CA LEU A 77 -1.77 -7.36 10.19
C LEU A 77 -1.03 -7.75 8.91
N THR A 78 -1.75 -7.95 7.83
CA THR A 78 -1.21 -8.17 6.48
C THR A 78 -1.39 -6.90 5.67
N LEU A 79 -0.29 -6.37 5.13
CA LEU A 79 -0.31 -5.19 4.26
C LEU A 79 -0.52 -5.58 2.79
N PRO A 80 -0.93 -4.63 1.91
CA PRO A 80 -1.07 -4.90 0.49
C PRO A 80 0.23 -5.45 -0.10
N GLU A 81 0.16 -6.64 -0.69
CA GLU A 81 1.36 -7.36 -1.17
C GLU A 81 2.03 -6.65 -2.35
N THR A 82 1.25 -6.00 -3.21
CA THR A 82 1.77 -5.44 -4.46
C THR A 82 1.32 -4.00 -4.66
N TRP A 83 2.28 -3.16 -5.01
CA TRP A 83 2.08 -1.76 -5.35
C TRP A 83 2.61 -1.46 -6.75
N TYR A 84 1.79 -0.85 -7.58
CA TYR A 84 2.22 -0.30 -8.87
C TYR A 84 2.12 1.22 -8.83
N ASN A 85 3.05 1.89 -9.48
CA ASN A 85 2.99 3.34 -9.63
C ASN A 85 3.33 3.76 -11.06
N VAL A 86 2.69 4.82 -11.49
CA VAL A 86 3.04 5.56 -12.69
C VAL A 86 2.92 7.05 -12.38
N GLY A 87 3.88 7.84 -12.86
CA GLY A 87 3.87 9.27 -12.58
C GLY A 87 4.84 10.07 -13.41
N VAL A 88 4.86 11.35 -13.11
CA VAL A 88 5.69 12.35 -13.77
C VAL A 88 6.43 13.15 -12.71
N ASP A 89 7.72 13.35 -12.91
CA ASP A 89 8.59 14.16 -12.06
C ASP A 89 9.06 15.41 -12.82
N LEU A 90 8.97 16.55 -12.16
CA LEU A 90 9.55 17.82 -12.60
C LEU A 90 10.81 18.09 -11.78
N TYR A 91 11.96 18.13 -12.43
CA TYR A 91 13.25 18.46 -11.81
C TYR A 91 13.45 19.96 -11.72
N LEU A 92 13.68 20.44 -10.49
CA LEU A 92 13.94 21.84 -10.16
C LEU A 92 15.44 22.00 -9.81
N GLY A 93 16.30 21.80 -10.80
CA GLY A 93 17.76 21.86 -10.63
C GLY A 93 18.47 20.50 -10.63
N SER A 94 19.59 20.39 -9.92
CA SER A 94 20.52 19.26 -10.07
C SER A 94 20.09 17.94 -9.45
N GLY A 95 19.02 17.92 -8.67
CA GLY A 95 18.62 16.66 -7.99
C GLY A 95 17.32 16.73 -7.23
N PHE A 96 16.80 17.92 -6.95
CA PHE A 96 15.49 18.09 -6.31
C PHE A 96 14.38 17.97 -7.36
N ARG A 97 13.30 17.30 -7.03
CA ARG A 97 12.14 17.13 -7.90
C ARG A 97 10.82 17.17 -7.13
N ILE A 98 9.78 17.55 -7.84
CA ILE A 98 8.39 17.40 -7.42
C ILE A 98 7.77 16.38 -8.37
N GLY A 99 7.09 15.40 -7.84
CA GLY A 99 6.45 14.35 -8.62
C GLY A 99 5.02 14.11 -8.22
N GLY A 100 4.27 13.51 -9.13
CA GLY A 100 2.91 13.06 -8.88
C GLY A 100 2.46 12.04 -9.91
N GLY A 101 1.41 11.31 -9.57
CA GLY A 101 0.91 10.24 -10.42
C GLY A 101 -0.19 9.44 -9.77
N MET A 102 -0.29 8.18 -10.20
CA MET A 102 -1.28 7.22 -9.71
C MET A 102 -0.58 6.00 -9.13
N LEU A 103 -1.04 5.58 -7.96
CA LEU A 103 -0.78 4.27 -7.38
C LEU A 103 -1.93 3.32 -7.71
N TYR A 104 -1.59 2.05 -7.85
CA TYR A 104 -2.55 0.97 -7.94
C TYR A 104 -2.15 -0.14 -6.96
N LYS A 105 -3.09 -0.51 -6.07
CA LYS A 105 -2.98 -1.63 -5.15
C LYS A 105 -4.14 -2.60 -5.39
N PRO A 106 -3.89 -3.86 -5.77
CA PRO A 106 -4.95 -4.83 -6.00
C PRO A 106 -5.58 -5.37 -4.72
N ASP A 107 -4.87 -5.30 -3.61
CA ASP A 107 -5.24 -5.90 -2.35
C ASP A 107 -5.40 -4.83 -1.26
N ASP A 108 -6.29 -5.08 -0.29
CA ASP A 108 -6.50 -4.22 0.86
C ASP A 108 -5.77 -4.77 2.10
N PRO A 109 -5.37 -3.91 3.05
CA PRO A 109 -4.84 -4.36 4.33
C PRO A 109 -5.89 -5.18 5.09
N THR A 110 -5.45 -6.27 5.70
CA THR A 110 -6.30 -7.11 6.55
C THR A 110 -5.66 -7.30 7.92
N ILE A 111 -6.50 -7.34 8.95
CA ILE A 111 -6.10 -7.74 10.29
C ILE A 111 -6.90 -8.96 10.69
N VAL A 112 -6.22 -9.98 11.19
CA VAL A 112 -6.85 -11.21 11.66
C VAL A 112 -6.55 -11.37 13.13
N GLY A 113 -7.60 -11.35 13.96
CA GLY A 113 -7.54 -11.64 15.39
C GLY A 113 -8.02 -13.05 15.66
N THR A 114 -7.15 -13.92 16.20
CA THR A 114 -7.48 -15.31 16.56
C THR A 114 -7.59 -15.45 18.07
N LEU A 115 -8.68 -16.03 18.54
CA LEU A 115 -8.95 -16.27 19.95
C LEU A 115 -8.68 -17.74 20.30
N ALA A 116 -7.90 -17.98 21.35
CA ALA A 116 -7.61 -19.33 21.81
C ALA A 116 -7.76 -19.48 23.34
N GLY A 117 -8.10 -20.66 23.79
CA GLY A 117 -8.17 -20.99 25.23
C GLY A 117 -9.22 -20.17 25.99
N THR A 118 -8.77 -19.31 26.89
CA THR A 118 -9.61 -18.43 27.72
C THR A 118 -9.69 -17.00 27.18
N ALA A 119 -9.17 -16.77 25.96
CA ALA A 119 -9.22 -15.47 25.34
C ALA A 119 -10.65 -14.96 25.16
N SER A 120 -10.81 -13.66 25.22
CA SER A 120 -12.07 -12.97 24.96
C SER A 120 -11.84 -11.68 24.21
N ILE A 121 -12.84 -11.26 23.45
CA ILE A 121 -12.85 -10.01 22.69
C ILE A 121 -14.15 -9.25 22.97
N ASP A 122 -14.07 -7.94 23.06
CA ASP A 122 -15.26 -7.09 23.09
C ASP A 122 -15.66 -6.70 21.67
N ILE A 123 -16.92 -6.86 21.32
CA ILE A 123 -17.49 -6.46 20.04
C ILE A 123 -18.79 -5.71 20.31
N GLY A 124 -18.79 -4.42 20.02
CA GLY A 124 -19.94 -3.56 20.22
C GLY A 124 -20.42 -3.53 21.67
N GLY A 125 -19.48 -3.50 22.65
CA GLY A 125 -19.76 -3.45 24.08
C GLY A 125 -20.23 -4.79 24.69
N THR A 126 -19.99 -5.91 24.01
CA THR A 126 -20.29 -7.26 24.54
C THR A 126 -19.06 -8.15 24.39
N THR A 127 -18.69 -8.78 25.52
CA THR A 127 -17.56 -9.70 25.57
C THR A 127 -17.97 -11.08 25.05
N TYR A 128 -17.21 -11.59 24.07
CA TYR A 128 -17.33 -12.94 23.51
C TYR A 128 -16.08 -13.74 23.82
N THR A 129 -16.27 -15.02 24.12
CA THR A 129 -15.18 -15.96 24.44
C THR A 129 -14.69 -16.68 23.18
N ALA A 130 -13.53 -17.35 23.25
CA ALA A 130 -13.02 -18.20 22.16
C ALA A 130 -13.98 -19.35 21.75
N SER A 131 -14.93 -19.74 22.64
CA SER A 131 -15.97 -20.71 22.29
C SER A 131 -17.11 -20.10 21.46
N ASP A 132 -17.28 -18.79 21.49
CA ASP A 132 -18.31 -18.06 20.74
C ASP A 132 -17.76 -17.57 19.40
N VAL A 133 -16.57 -16.95 19.45
CA VAL A 133 -15.86 -16.38 18.31
C VAL A 133 -14.44 -16.93 18.28
N ALA A 134 -14.08 -17.62 17.21
CA ALA A 134 -12.75 -18.21 17.04
C ALA A 134 -11.78 -17.22 16.36
N GLU A 135 -12.30 -16.43 15.42
CA GLU A 135 -11.51 -15.49 14.63
C GLU A 135 -12.36 -14.29 14.22
N VAL A 136 -11.77 -13.13 14.24
CA VAL A 136 -12.33 -11.89 13.65
C VAL A 136 -11.36 -11.39 12.60
N THR A 137 -11.86 -11.17 11.39
CA THR A 137 -11.09 -10.59 10.28
C THR A 137 -11.63 -9.20 9.97
N GLY A 138 -10.76 -8.21 10.03
CA GLY A 138 -11.00 -6.85 9.58
C GLY A 138 -10.31 -6.59 8.25
N THR A 139 -11.04 -6.05 7.28
CA THR A 139 -10.49 -5.58 6.00
C THR A 139 -10.68 -4.08 5.91
N LEU A 140 -9.60 -3.34 5.66
CA LEU A 140 -9.65 -1.90 5.41
C LEU A 140 -9.74 -1.66 3.90
N ALA A 141 -10.95 -1.78 3.36
CA ALA A 141 -11.18 -1.54 1.95
C ALA A 141 -10.99 -0.04 1.63
N SER A 142 -10.20 0.25 0.62
CA SER A 142 -9.96 1.62 0.16
C SER A 142 -9.79 1.65 -1.35
N LYS A 143 -9.64 2.84 -1.95
CA LYS A 143 -9.51 2.94 -3.40
C LYS A 143 -8.34 2.10 -3.91
N THR A 144 -8.62 1.20 -4.82
CA THR A 144 -7.63 0.38 -5.54
C THR A 144 -6.65 1.26 -6.33
N THR A 145 -7.10 2.43 -6.79
CA THR A 145 -6.28 3.41 -7.52
C THR A 145 -6.35 4.74 -6.80
N ALA A 146 -5.17 5.31 -6.48
CA ALA A 146 -5.06 6.54 -5.70
C ALA A 146 -4.06 7.52 -6.32
N PRO A 147 -4.40 8.82 -6.40
CA PRO A 147 -3.43 9.82 -6.77
C PRO A 147 -2.37 9.96 -5.66
N TYR A 148 -1.15 10.29 -6.07
CA TYR A 148 -0.07 10.60 -5.14
C TYR A 148 0.69 11.87 -5.53
N ALA A 149 1.30 12.50 -4.54
CA ALA A 149 2.26 13.57 -4.72
C ALA A 149 3.49 13.32 -3.86
N LEU A 150 4.65 13.76 -4.34
CA LEU A 150 5.90 13.59 -3.61
C LEU A 150 6.91 14.68 -3.95
N ILE A 151 7.88 14.81 -3.06
CA ILE A 151 9.16 15.45 -3.31
C ILE A 151 10.23 14.37 -3.38
N GLY A 152 11.24 14.57 -4.19
CA GLY A 152 12.31 13.60 -4.36
C GLY A 152 13.67 14.24 -4.50
N PHE A 153 14.68 13.44 -4.19
CA PHE A 153 16.09 13.81 -4.34
C PHE A 153 16.80 12.75 -5.16
N GLY A 154 17.73 13.18 -6.02
CA GLY A 154 18.44 12.31 -6.95
C GLY A 154 17.76 12.25 -8.33
N LYS A 155 18.57 12.21 -9.40
CA LYS A 155 18.10 12.12 -10.79
C LYS A 155 17.98 10.68 -11.24
N HIS A 156 16.84 10.27 -11.80
CA HIS A 156 16.61 8.90 -12.28
C HIS A 156 17.32 8.58 -13.59
N THR A 157 17.52 9.57 -14.45
CA THR A 157 17.98 9.40 -15.84
C THR A 157 19.38 9.92 -16.12
N SER A 158 20.11 10.46 -15.11
CA SER A 158 21.52 10.83 -15.28
C SER A 158 22.39 9.60 -15.48
N SER A 159 23.45 9.70 -16.28
CA SER A 159 24.35 8.59 -16.54
C SER A 159 25.04 8.07 -15.26
N GLY A 160 25.32 6.76 -15.24
CA GLY A 160 25.99 6.07 -14.15
C GLY A 160 25.06 5.66 -13.00
N ILE A 161 25.66 5.29 -11.89
CA ILE A 161 24.97 4.83 -10.68
C ILE A 161 24.69 6.03 -9.78
N GLY A 162 23.51 6.07 -9.15
CA GLY A 162 23.15 7.11 -8.20
C GLY A 162 22.11 6.62 -7.20
N LEU A 163 21.98 7.41 -6.13
CA LEU A 163 20.95 7.20 -5.11
C LEU A 163 19.77 8.15 -5.36
N PHE A 164 18.61 7.77 -4.88
CA PHE A 164 17.44 8.64 -4.80
C PHE A 164 16.64 8.39 -3.52
N LEU A 165 15.86 9.40 -3.15
CA LEU A 165 14.94 9.39 -2.02
C LEU A 165 13.62 10.01 -2.47
N ASP A 166 12.51 9.37 -2.14
CA ASP A 166 11.14 9.86 -2.33
C ASP A 166 10.44 10.03 -1.00
N LEU A 167 9.81 11.18 -0.82
CA LEU A 167 8.98 11.52 0.33
C LEU A 167 7.64 12.06 -0.20
N GLY A 168 6.54 11.45 0.20
CA GLY A 168 5.25 11.88 -0.33
C GLY A 168 4.07 11.21 0.35
N VAL A 169 2.92 11.32 -0.29
CA VAL A 169 1.66 10.78 0.20
C VAL A 169 0.77 10.34 -0.96
N ALA A 170 0.10 9.23 -0.80
CA ALA A 170 -0.99 8.79 -1.67
C ALA A 170 -2.33 8.97 -0.95
N MET A 171 -3.35 9.34 -1.70
CA MET A 171 -4.70 9.65 -1.20
C MET A 171 -5.61 8.47 -1.48
N LEU A 172 -5.65 7.49 -0.57
CA LEU A 172 -6.47 6.28 -0.70
C LEU A 172 -7.97 6.55 -0.54
N GLY A 173 -8.35 7.71 0.01
CA GLY A 173 -9.73 8.06 0.36
C GLY A 173 -10.17 7.44 1.69
N GLU A 174 -11.37 7.75 2.10
CA GLU A 174 -11.94 7.20 3.32
C GLU A 174 -12.01 5.67 3.20
N PRO A 175 -11.48 4.92 4.18
CA PRO A 175 -11.57 3.47 4.20
C PRO A 175 -12.99 3.04 4.58
N ASP A 176 -13.38 1.87 4.08
CA ASP A 176 -14.57 1.12 4.47
C ASP A 176 -14.07 -0.08 5.30
N VAL A 177 -14.41 -0.14 6.57
CA VAL A 177 -14.00 -1.23 7.47
C VAL A 177 -15.02 -2.35 7.41
N GLN A 178 -14.59 -3.49 6.92
CA GLN A 178 -15.42 -4.69 6.84
C GLN A 178 -14.96 -5.70 7.89
N LEU A 179 -15.83 -6.01 8.85
CA LEU A 179 -15.57 -7.03 9.86
C LEU A 179 -16.33 -8.31 9.53
N THR A 180 -15.64 -9.43 9.64
CA THR A 180 -16.21 -10.78 9.56
C THR A 180 -15.74 -11.61 10.74
N ALA A 181 -16.53 -12.59 11.16
CA ALA A 181 -16.17 -13.47 12.26
C ALA A 181 -16.44 -14.93 11.91
N THR A 182 -15.60 -15.81 12.46
CA THR A 182 -15.82 -17.26 12.46
C THR A 182 -15.97 -17.78 13.89
N GLY A 183 -16.69 -18.89 14.09
CA GLY A 183 -16.93 -19.46 15.41
C GLY A 183 -18.24 -20.23 15.50
N ASN A 184 -18.87 -20.18 16.67
CA ASN A 184 -20.15 -20.83 16.93
C ASN A 184 -21.27 -20.21 16.09
N GLN A 185 -21.81 -20.96 15.13
CA GLN A 185 -22.82 -20.48 14.18
C GLN A 185 -24.10 -19.95 14.85
N THR A 186 -24.45 -20.44 16.02
CA THR A 186 -25.61 -19.95 16.78
C THR A 186 -25.37 -18.53 17.30
N VAL A 187 -24.13 -18.20 17.66
CA VAL A 187 -23.72 -16.87 18.14
C VAL A 187 -23.48 -15.94 16.96
N ILE A 188 -22.51 -16.28 16.09
CA ILE A 188 -22.09 -15.41 15.00
C ILE A 188 -23.18 -15.21 13.93
N GLY A 189 -24.09 -16.16 13.75
CA GLY A 189 -25.25 -16.04 12.84
C GLY A 189 -26.42 -15.27 13.44
N SER A 190 -26.40 -14.88 14.70
CA SER A 190 -27.47 -14.12 15.32
C SER A 190 -27.54 -12.68 14.80
N THR A 191 -28.75 -12.14 14.67
CA THR A 191 -28.97 -10.74 14.25
C THR A 191 -28.30 -9.75 15.21
N GLU A 192 -28.28 -10.10 16.51
CA GLU A 192 -27.67 -9.27 17.54
C GLU A 192 -26.17 -9.17 17.35
N PHE A 193 -25.48 -10.32 17.18
CA PHE A 193 -24.02 -10.32 16.92
C PHE A 193 -23.67 -9.54 15.65
N GLN A 194 -24.38 -9.79 14.55
CA GLN A 194 -24.13 -9.09 13.28
C GLN A 194 -24.34 -7.57 13.39
N SER A 195 -25.35 -7.14 14.16
CA SER A 195 -25.56 -5.70 14.43
C SER A 195 -24.44 -5.09 15.26
N ARG A 196 -23.90 -5.81 16.26
CA ARG A 196 -22.76 -5.35 17.07
C ARG A 196 -21.48 -5.28 16.23
N LEU A 197 -21.24 -6.30 15.41
CA LEU A 197 -20.09 -6.34 14.50
C LEU A 197 -20.11 -5.17 13.51
N ALA A 198 -21.28 -4.86 12.95
CA ALA A 198 -21.45 -3.70 12.07
C ALA A 198 -21.26 -2.35 12.82
N SER A 199 -21.70 -2.25 14.07
CA SER A 199 -21.48 -1.05 14.89
C SER A 199 -20.01 -0.87 15.23
N GLU A 200 -19.30 -1.96 15.51
CA GLU A 200 -17.85 -1.95 15.76
C GLU A 200 -17.08 -1.50 14.51
N ALA A 201 -17.46 -2.00 13.32
CA ALA A 201 -16.86 -1.57 12.06
C ALA A 201 -17.03 -0.05 11.85
N THR A 202 -18.23 0.49 12.08
CA THR A 202 -18.48 1.94 11.95
C THR A 202 -17.68 2.74 12.97
N GLN A 203 -17.53 2.26 14.19
CA GLN A 203 -16.72 2.95 15.21
C GLN A 203 -15.23 2.97 14.81
N LEU A 204 -14.71 1.87 14.28
CA LEU A 204 -13.33 1.81 13.79
C LEU A 204 -13.10 2.74 12.58
N GLU A 205 -14.09 2.89 11.70
CA GLU A 205 -14.05 3.88 10.61
C GLU A 205 -13.97 5.31 11.14
N ASP A 206 -14.80 5.65 12.10
CA ASP A 206 -14.84 6.98 12.70
C ASP A 206 -13.54 7.32 13.44
N ASP A 207 -12.97 6.37 14.19
CA ASP A 207 -11.77 6.56 15.00
C ASP A 207 -10.49 6.63 14.14
N ALA A 208 -10.40 5.82 13.10
CA ALA A 208 -9.18 5.63 12.29
C ALA A 208 -9.24 6.31 10.91
N GLY A 209 -10.42 6.65 10.42
CA GLY A 209 -10.66 7.07 9.04
C GLY A 209 -9.82 8.24 8.56
N SER A 210 -9.57 9.23 9.41
CA SER A 210 -8.78 10.40 9.04
C SER A 210 -7.29 10.10 8.83
N TYR A 211 -6.75 9.07 9.46
CA TYR A 211 -5.35 8.66 9.31
C TYR A 211 -5.17 7.68 8.16
N LEU A 212 -6.11 6.76 7.96
CA LEU A 212 -6.03 5.67 7.00
C LEU A 212 -6.32 6.10 5.55
N GLN A 213 -6.91 7.28 5.35
CA GLN A 213 -7.12 7.84 4.01
C GLN A 213 -5.82 8.23 3.29
N TYR A 214 -4.71 8.30 4.01
CA TYR A 214 -3.41 8.69 3.47
C TYR A 214 -2.38 7.59 3.67
N TRP A 215 -1.69 7.21 2.58
CA TRP A 215 -0.57 6.29 2.65
C TRP A 215 0.75 7.06 2.51
N PRO A 216 1.64 7.04 3.51
CA PRO A 216 2.92 7.71 3.41
C PRO A 216 3.80 7.03 2.36
N ILE A 217 4.47 7.83 1.55
CA ILE A 217 5.47 7.36 0.59
C ILE A 217 6.85 7.75 1.13
N LEU A 218 7.63 6.74 1.49
CA LEU A 218 9.03 6.88 1.85
C LEU A 218 9.80 5.77 1.13
N ASN A 219 10.54 6.11 0.09
CA ASN A 219 11.35 5.15 -0.66
C ASN A 219 12.77 5.65 -0.80
N ILE A 220 13.71 4.74 -0.66
CA ILE A 220 15.12 4.93 -1.02
C ILE A 220 15.47 3.92 -2.11
N GLY A 221 16.34 4.30 -3.02
CA GLY A 221 16.76 3.39 -4.06
C GLY A 221 18.10 3.71 -4.68
N ILE A 222 18.55 2.72 -5.46
CA ILE A 222 19.75 2.80 -6.28
C ILE A 222 19.29 2.74 -7.74
N ARG A 223 19.74 3.69 -8.54
CA ARG A 223 19.42 3.74 -9.96
C ARG A 223 20.67 3.58 -10.82
N ILE A 224 20.47 3.06 -12.02
CA ILE A 224 21.44 3.05 -13.11
C ILE A 224 20.78 3.79 -14.27
N GLY A 225 21.39 4.89 -14.71
CA GLY A 225 20.85 5.72 -15.78
C GLY A 225 21.78 5.82 -16.96
N VAL A 226 21.18 6.04 -18.13
CA VAL A 226 21.84 6.32 -19.40
C VAL A 226 21.27 7.65 -19.90
N GLY A 227 22.05 8.70 -19.79
CA GLY A 227 21.66 10.05 -20.20
C GLY A 227 22.91 10.93 -20.33
N ASN A 228 22.73 12.09 -20.92
CA ASN A 228 23.77 13.11 -21.02
C ASN A 228 23.73 14.03 -19.80
#